data_66c7ce88b48b24e6db17299a58cfa4f1
#
_entry.id   66c7ce88b48b24e6db17299a58cfa4f1
#
_cell.length_a   1.000
_cell.length_b   1.000
_cell.length_c   1.000
_cell.angle_alpha   90.00
_cell.angle_beta   90.00
_cell.angle_gamma   90.00
#
_symmetry.space_group_name_H-M   'P 1'
#
loop_
_entity.id
_entity.type
_entity.pdbx_description
1 polymer ?
#
loop_
_entity_poly.entity_id
_entity_poly.type
_entity_poly.pdbx_seq_one_letter_code
_entity_poly.pdbx_strand_id
1 'polypeptide(L)'
;MGFRSHKRGIQIASAVMMGMFGIAMLITGILFLKNNIFEASKGNREVIATINGTKIYRDDFEREAYSLKSQLNEINQQKMQQLAQAGVNTENIKNVPDDIINQYVLQLLINKEILLSSAKNLGIRVSGSTVNKEFKAYQKQSKLGKDEFSQYLRSVGYNVTSFKKMIKDQKTVDKMREKLFADDKVTDEEVKKAYERNKYTQAFENQEFDDVKDQIKENMKQDKDIMILNSFIAKAKQKAKIEFKDEEFKKMYANITAVVAQNGEYKYTNADVNEQIINAVSQTQEGYSPKMVNDLKGMLKTNLNKFIQIANKAKAAGIKADADLVGVDQLRDYSQKYYNYLIDTYKPDNAALQARFDSKRDSYNTQNSIGGYVIGEEYQAGENDFAVAKKQAEEIMKTTNKDNFAEKAREFSKDPGSAKNGGSLGETADLSKLVPEFANAVKNGKAGDIVGPIKTQFGYHIIYIQSKDPKNENVAKVSHILITPTISEASKQKVIKKIQDLKAEIQSKKVTWSTVEKQDKYNFSVKERFKKLVKTDAIPGIGINKELMDQIFALKVDGFLERNDATGYYLIAKT
;
A
#
# COMPACT_ATOMS: atom_id res chain seq x y z
N MET A 1 -1.67 -23.58 -9.18
CA MET A 1 -2.63 -22.74 -8.41
C MET A 1 -2.31 -22.70 -6.91
N GLY A 2 -1.12 -22.49 -6.43
CA GLY A 2 -0.83 -22.64 -5.00
C GLY A 2 -0.01 -21.53 -4.35
N PHE A 3 0.88 -20.90 -5.07
CA PHE A 3 1.87 -19.99 -4.47
C PHE A 3 1.44 -18.52 -4.37
N ARG A 4 0.43 -18.07 -5.13
CA ARG A 4 -0.02 -16.65 -5.08
C ARG A 4 -0.89 -16.31 -3.87
N SER A 5 -1.68 -17.26 -3.36
CA SER A 5 -2.49 -17.02 -2.17
C SER A 5 -1.67 -17.00 -0.88
N HIS A 6 -0.58 -17.78 -0.82
CA HIS A 6 0.30 -17.84 0.36
C HIS A 6 1.13 -16.56 0.55
N LYS A 7 1.66 -15.96 -0.53
CA LYS A 7 2.53 -14.76 -0.41
C LYS A 7 1.79 -13.53 0.10
N ARG A 8 0.56 -13.29 -0.34
CA ARG A 8 -0.26 -12.19 0.22
C ARG A 8 -0.74 -12.48 1.64
N GLY A 9 -0.99 -13.75 1.96
CA GLY A 9 -1.42 -14.21 3.28
C GLY A 9 -0.40 -13.95 4.39
N ILE A 10 0.86 -14.15 4.09
CA ILE A 10 1.95 -13.99 5.07
C ILE A 10 2.27 -12.51 5.31
N GLN A 11 2.21 -11.67 4.28
CA GLN A 11 2.47 -10.22 4.41
C GLN A 11 1.49 -9.50 5.34
N ILE A 12 0.26 -9.96 5.44
CA ILE A 12 -0.77 -9.31 6.26
C ILE A 12 -0.97 -10.03 7.61
N ALA A 13 -0.64 -11.32 7.74
CA ALA A 13 -0.55 -11.94 9.07
C ALA A 13 0.51 -11.25 9.93
N SER A 14 1.64 -10.84 9.33
CA SER A 14 2.60 -9.97 10.02
C SER A 14 2.05 -8.54 10.22
N ALA A 15 1.26 -8.02 9.29
CA ALA A 15 0.63 -6.70 9.40
C ALA A 15 -0.56 -6.73 10.38
N VAL A 16 -1.35 -7.80 10.45
CA VAL A 16 -2.43 -7.96 11.44
C VAL A 16 -1.86 -8.28 12.82
N MET A 17 -0.82 -9.10 12.97
CA MET A 17 -0.10 -9.21 14.23
C MET A 17 0.65 -7.92 14.60
N MET A 18 1.22 -7.19 13.65
CA MET A 18 1.76 -5.84 13.87
C MET A 18 0.66 -4.81 14.12
N GLY A 19 -0.48 -4.92 13.45
CA GLY A 19 -1.61 -3.98 13.57
C GLY A 19 -2.41 -4.15 14.85
N MET A 20 -2.54 -5.35 15.42
CA MET A 20 -3.20 -5.53 16.71
C MET A 20 -2.37 -5.07 17.90
N PHE A 21 -1.08 -4.99 17.77
CA PHE A 21 -0.23 -4.28 18.74
C PHE A 21 -0.02 -2.82 18.34
N GLY A 22 -0.59 -2.38 17.25
CA GLY A 22 -0.15 -1.15 16.62
C GLY A 22 -1.27 -0.11 16.48
N ILE A 23 -1.00 0.80 16.55
CA ILE A 23 -0.92 2.24 16.43
C ILE A 23 -1.27 2.77 15.03
N ALA A 24 -1.11 2.02 13.96
CA ALA A 24 -1.62 2.39 12.64
C ALA A 24 -3.16 2.60 12.65
N MET A 25 -3.90 1.90 13.51
CA MET A 25 -5.34 2.09 13.69
C MET A 25 -5.73 3.41 14.34
N LEU A 26 -4.88 4.02 15.16
CA LEU A 26 -5.21 5.29 15.83
C LEU A 26 -5.27 6.48 14.87
N ILE A 27 -4.63 6.39 13.71
CA ILE A 27 -4.56 7.50 12.76
C ILE A 27 -5.69 7.46 11.74
N THR A 28 -6.10 6.27 11.29
CA THR A 28 -7.22 6.11 10.35
C THR A 28 -8.59 6.11 11.05
N GLY A 29 -8.66 5.75 12.33
CA GLY A 29 -9.90 5.73 13.13
C GLY A 29 -10.44 7.09 13.55
N ILE A 30 -9.72 8.19 13.30
CA ILE A 30 -10.13 9.56 13.73
C ILE A 30 -11.47 10.00 13.14
N LEU A 31 -11.93 9.43 12.04
CA LEU A 31 -13.15 9.86 11.35
C LEU A 31 -14.42 9.08 11.71
N PHE A 32 -14.35 7.94 12.39
CA PHE A 32 -15.50 7.03 12.51
C PHE A 32 -16.09 6.79 13.92
N LEU A 33 -15.44 7.24 15.01
CA LEU A 33 -15.90 6.92 16.37
C LEU A 33 -16.72 8.04 17.02
N LYS A 34 -17.76 8.54 16.33
CA LYS A 34 -18.62 9.61 16.89
C LYS A 34 -19.70 9.12 17.87
N ASN A 35 -19.95 7.82 18.04
CA ASN A 35 -21.17 7.37 18.70
C ASN A 35 -21.07 6.26 19.76
N ASN A 36 -19.89 5.77 20.18
CA ASN A 36 -19.85 4.78 21.28
C ASN A 36 -18.79 5.15 22.32
N ILE A 37 -19.25 5.62 23.44
CA ILE A 37 -18.44 5.94 24.63
C ILE A 37 -18.23 4.64 25.40
N PHE A 38 -17.03 4.08 25.34
CA PHE A 38 -16.57 3.09 26.30
C PHE A 38 -16.21 3.84 27.59
N GLU A 39 -17.05 3.76 28.63
CA GLU A 39 -16.67 4.22 29.95
C GLU A 39 -15.54 3.34 30.48
N ALA A 40 -14.33 3.89 30.54
CA ALA A 40 -13.23 3.26 31.25
C ALA A 40 -13.63 3.11 32.73
N SER A 41 -13.99 1.91 33.15
CA SER A 41 -14.46 1.61 34.52
C SER A 41 -13.40 2.04 35.54
N LYS A 42 -13.76 3.02 36.37
CA LYS A 42 -13.08 3.34 37.63
C LYS A 42 -13.51 2.30 38.67
N GLY A 43 -13.00 1.06 38.57
CA GLY A 43 -13.39 0.01 39.49
C GLY A 43 -12.41 -1.16 39.46
N ASN A 44 -12.64 -2.11 40.31
CA ASN A 44 -11.87 -3.36 40.43
C ASN A 44 -12.02 -4.12 39.09
N ARG A 45 -10.99 -4.06 38.22
CA ARG A 45 -11.03 -4.69 36.89
C ARG A 45 -11.13 -6.20 37.03
N GLU A 46 -12.11 -6.81 36.36
CA GLU A 46 -12.32 -8.25 36.37
C GLU A 46 -11.18 -8.98 35.70
N VAL A 47 -10.57 -9.92 36.38
CA VAL A 47 -9.49 -10.77 35.88
C VAL A 47 -10.06 -12.03 35.27
N ILE A 48 -9.92 -12.22 33.96
CA ILE A 48 -10.39 -13.41 33.25
C ILE A 48 -9.37 -14.55 33.24
N ALA A 49 -8.09 -14.22 33.21
CA ALA A 49 -7.01 -15.20 33.23
C ALA A 49 -5.72 -14.61 33.81
N THR A 50 -4.79 -15.49 34.19
CA THR A 50 -3.40 -15.14 34.52
C THR A 50 -2.44 -15.99 33.69
N ILE A 51 -1.39 -15.37 33.16
CA ILE A 51 -0.33 -16.03 32.39
C ILE A 51 0.99 -15.76 33.12
N ASN A 52 1.63 -16.79 33.67
CA ASN A 52 2.85 -16.64 34.47
C ASN A 52 2.70 -15.56 35.58
N GLY A 53 1.51 -15.45 36.17
CA GLY A 53 1.17 -14.45 37.19
C GLY A 53 0.76 -13.07 36.64
N THR A 54 0.90 -12.78 35.35
CA THR A 54 0.39 -11.54 34.73
C THR A 54 -1.10 -11.68 34.44
N LYS A 55 -1.88 -10.64 34.78
CA LYS A 55 -3.34 -10.64 34.66
C LYS A 55 -3.78 -10.18 33.27
N ILE A 56 -4.74 -10.92 32.69
CA ILE A 56 -5.55 -10.49 31.54
C ILE A 56 -6.91 -10.06 32.10
N TYR A 57 -7.38 -8.89 31.67
CA TYR A 57 -8.61 -8.29 32.14
C TYR A 57 -9.72 -8.35 31.09
N ARG A 58 -10.97 -8.46 31.53
CA ARG A 58 -12.15 -8.52 30.66
C ARG A 58 -12.27 -7.29 29.77
N ASP A 59 -12.10 -6.11 30.33
CA ASP A 59 -12.16 -4.84 29.58
C ASP A 59 -11.09 -4.71 28.48
N ASP A 60 -9.88 -5.26 28.70
CA ASP A 60 -8.86 -5.34 27.66
C ASP A 60 -9.29 -6.29 26.52
N PHE A 61 -9.87 -7.44 26.88
CA PHE A 61 -10.37 -8.39 25.90
C PHE A 61 -11.54 -7.83 25.06
N GLU A 62 -12.54 -7.25 25.72
CA GLU A 62 -13.72 -6.69 25.06
C GLU A 62 -13.35 -5.55 24.11
N ARG A 63 -12.41 -4.69 24.51
CA ARG A 63 -11.88 -3.61 23.66
C ARG A 63 -11.21 -4.17 22.40
N GLU A 64 -10.32 -5.15 22.54
CA GLU A 64 -9.62 -5.74 21.39
C GLU A 64 -10.60 -6.50 20.48
N ALA A 65 -11.58 -7.21 21.04
CA ALA A 65 -12.60 -7.93 20.28
C ALA A 65 -13.50 -6.95 19.47
N TYR A 66 -13.93 -5.87 20.12
CA TYR A 66 -14.70 -4.82 19.45
C TYR A 66 -13.90 -4.14 18.32
N SER A 67 -12.65 -3.82 18.58
CA SER A 67 -11.76 -3.21 17.59
C SER A 67 -11.58 -4.09 16.35
N LEU A 68 -11.27 -5.38 16.55
CA LEU A 68 -11.11 -6.33 15.44
C LEU A 68 -12.42 -6.53 14.68
N LYS A 69 -13.55 -6.68 15.38
CA LYS A 69 -14.88 -6.80 14.76
C LYS A 69 -15.21 -5.62 13.89
N SER A 70 -14.99 -4.40 14.38
CA SER A 70 -15.25 -3.17 13.64
C SER A 70 -14.41 -3.09 12.37
N GLN A 71 -13.14 -3.42 12.45
CA GLN A 71 -12.22 -3.45 11.31
C GLN A 71 -12.64 -4.48 10.25
N LEU A 72 -12.96 -5.71 10.67
CA LEU A 72 -13.39 -6.75 9.74
C LEU A 72 -14.72 -6.40 9.05
N ASN A 73 -15.65 -5.77 9.78
CA ASN A 73 -16.90 -5.29 9.22
C ASN A 73 -16.68 -4.19 8.18
N GLU A 74 -15.79 -3.24 8.45
CA GLU A 74 -15.43 -2.19 7.48
C GLU A 74 -14.80 -2.78 6.23
N ILE A 75 -13.83 -3.68 6.37
CA ILE A 75 -13.22 -4.39 5.24
C ILE A 75 -14.29 -5.14 4.42
N ASN A 76 -15.20 -5.84 5.08
CA ASN A 76 -16.29 -6.54 4.40
C ASN A 76 -17.23 -5.58 3.66
N GLN A 77 -17.61 -4.46 4.26
CA GLN A 77 -18.45 -3.45 3.59
C GLN A 77 -17.78 -2.88 2.35
N GLN A 78 -16.50 -2.54 2.42
CA GLN A 78 -15.74 -2.04 1.27
C GLN A 78 -15.68 -3.08 0.15
N LYS A 79 -15.45 -4.36 0.49
CA LYS A 79 -15.46 -5.47 -0.49
C LYS A 79 -16.84 -5.65 -1.13
N MET A 80 -17.90 -5.67 -0.33
CA MET A 80 -19.27 -5.81 -0.86
C MET A 80 -19.61 -4.68 -1.84
N GLN A 81 -19.20 -3.45 -1.53
CA GLN A 81 -19.38 -2.30 -2.43
C GLN A 81 -18.61 -2.48 -3.75
N GLN A 82 -17.35 -2.91 -3.69
CA GLN A 82 -16.53 -3.15 -4.89
C GLN A 82 -17.08 -4.28 -5.75
N LEU A 83 -17.49 -5.38 -5.14
CA LEU A 83 -18.07 -6.54 -5.85
C LEU A 83 -19.44 -6.21 -6.44
N ALA A 84 -20.27 -5.47 -5.74
CA ALA A 84 -21.56 -5.01 -6.25
C ALA A 84 -21.41 -4.08 -7.46
N GLN A 85 -20.41 -3.17 -7.45
CA GLN A 85 -20.06 -2.33 -8.60
C GLN A 85 -19.57 -3.15 -9.80
N ALA A 86 -18.93 -4.29 -9.54
CA ALA A 86 -18.52 -5.25 -10.58
C ALA A 86 -19.61 -6.22 -11.02
N GLY A 87 -20.86 -6.08 -10.53
CA GLY A 87 -21.99 -6.94 -10.88
C GLY A 87 -21.95 -8.33 -10.24
N VAL A 88 -21.10 -8.54 -9.22
CA VAL A 88 -20.98 -9.83 -8.53
C VAL A 88 -22.00 -9.92 -7.39
N ASN A 89 -22.69 -11.07 -7.28
CA ASN A 89 -23.64 -11.32 -6.18
C ASN A 89 -22.90 -11.42 -4.84
N THR A 90 -23.28 -10.58 -3.89
CA THR A 90 -22.66 -10.47 -2.55
C THR A 90 -23.49 -11.08 -1.41
N GLU A 91 -24.63 -11.72 -1.69
CA GLU A 91 -25.55 -12.27 -0.66
C GLU A 91 -24.90 -13.34 0.25
N ASN A 92 -23.89 -14.04 -0.25
CA ASN A 92 -23.18 -15.08 0.48
C ASN A 92 -22.02 -14.53 1.35
N ILE A 93 -21.68 -13.25 1.24
CA ILE A 93 -20.63 -12.63 2.04
C ILE A 93 -21.23 -12.24 3.40
N LYS A 94 -20.75 -12.88 4.45
CA LYS A 94 -21.18 -12.64 5.82
C LYS A 94 -20.05 -12.02 6.65
N ASN A 95 -20.40 -11.41 7.75
CA ASN A 95 -19.43 -10.99 8.75
C ASN A 95 -18.84 -12.22 9.46
N VAL A 96 -17.59 -12.10 9.89
CA VAL A 96 -16.96 -13.14 10.72
C VAL A 96 -17.76 -13.26 12.04
N PRO A 97 -18.16 -14.48 12.44
CA PRO A 97 -18.88 -14.69 13.71
C PRO A 97 -18.08 -14.21 14.94
N ASP A 98 -18.81 -13.71 15.94
CA ASP A 98 -18.21 -13.17 17.16
C ASP A 98 -17.42 -14.23 17.93
N ASP A 99 -17.83 -15.50 17.91
CA ASP A 99 -17.10 -16.58 18.55
C ASP A 99 -15.70 -16.81 17.94
N ILE A 100 -15.56 -16.69 16.63
CA ILE A 100 -14.25 -16.78 15.94
C ILE A 100 -13.39 -15.58 16.31
N ILE A 101 -13.97 -14.37 16.30
CA ILE A 101 -13.28 -13.14 16.68
C ILE A 101 -12.80 -13.23 18.13
N ASN A 102 -13.68 -13.61 19.04
CA ASN A 102 -13.38 -13.70 20.46
C ASN A 102 -12.30 -14.75 20.76
N GLN A 103 -12.37 -15.92 20.14
CA GLN A 103 -11.36 -16.96 20.28
C GLN A 103 -10.00 -16.47 19.77
N TYR A 104 -9.96 -15.81 18.63
CA TYR A 104 -8.72 -15.27 18.06
C TYR A 104 -8.12 -14.18 18.95
N VAL A 105 -8.92 -13.26 19.47
CA VAL A 105 -8.47 -12.21 20.39
C VAL A 105 -7.94 -12.80 21.71
N LEU A 106 -8.63 -13.79 22.29
CA LEU A 106 -8.13 -14.45 23.50
C LEU A 106 -6.77 -15.11 23.26
N GLN A 107 -6.61 -15.80 22.13
CA GLN A 107 -5.32 -16.39 21.75
C GLN A 107 -4.21 -15.33 21.62
N LEU A 108 -4.51 -14.20 21.00
CA LEU A 108 -3.54 -13.11 20.84
C LEU A 108 -3.11 -12.50 22.18
N LEU A 109 -4.06 -12.28 23.10
CA LEU A 109 -3.75 -11.78 24.43
C LEU A 109 -2.88 -12.76 25.22
N ILE A 110 -3.18 -14.07 25.14
CA ILE A 110 -2.35 -15.10 25.76
C ILE A 110 -0.94 -15.11 25.16
N ASN A 111 -0.81 -15.09 23.83
CA ASN A 111 0.48 -15.06 23.15
C ASN A 111 1.29 -13.82 23.52
N LYS A 112 0.63 -12.65 23.60
CA LYS A 112 1.25 -11.39 24.05
C LYS A 112 1.83 -11.52 25.47
N GLU A 113 1.05 -12.03 26.42
CA GLU A 113 1.52 -12.15 27.81
C GLU A 113 2.64 -13.20 27.94
N ILE A 114 2.64 -14.24 27.11
CA ILE A 114 3.75 -15.19 27.00
C ILE A 114 5.02 -14.48 26.52
N LEU A 115 4.94 -13.63 25.49
CA LEU A 115 6.07 -12.87 25.00
C LEU A 115 6.58 -11.87 26.04
N LEU A 116 5.69 -11.12 26.70
CA LEU A 116 6.04 -10.16 27.74
C LEU A 116 6.71 -10.83 28.95
N SER A 117 6.19 -11.98 29.41
CA SER A 117 6.79 -12.74 30.53
C SER A 117 8.16 -13.30 30.11
N SER A 118 8.29 -13.78 28.88
CA SER A 118 9.57 -14.28 28.36
C SER A 118 10.59 -13.14 28.21
N ALA A 119 10.18 -11.97 27.72
CA ALA A 119 11.02 -10.79 27.64
C ALA A 119 11.57 -10.37 29.01
N LYS A 120 10.71 -10.40 30.05
CA LYS A 120 11.10 -10.14 31.43
C LYS A 120 12.18 -11.13 31.91
N ASN A 121 12.00 -12.42 31.62
CA ASN A 121 12.95 -13.48 32.01
C ASN A 121 14.30 -13.31 31.28
N LEU A 122 14.30 -12.77 30.07
CA LEU A 122 15.49 -12.45 29.28
C LEU A 122 16.12 -11.08 29.62
N GLY A 123 15.60 -10.40 30.67
CA GLY A 123 16.11 -9.09 31.11
C GLY A 123 15.79 -7.93 30.17
N ILE A 124 14.88 -8.11 29.21
CA ILE A 124 14.46 -7.06 28.28
C ILE A 124 13.63 -6.02 29.02
N ARG A 125 14.07 -4.76 28.97
CA ARG A 125 13.39 -3.64 29.63
C ARG A 125 13.20 -2.46 28.71
N VAL A 126 12.09 -1.76 28.88
CA VAL A 126 11.77 -0.50 28.21
C VAL A 126 11.70 0.60 29.26
N SER A 127 12.50 1.65 29.07
CA SER A 127 12.59 2.77 30.03
C SER A 127 11.33 3.65 29.98
N GLY A 128 11.01 4.31 31.08
CA GLY A 128 9.94 5.30 31.13
C GLY A 128 10.20 6.51 30.21
N SER A 129 11.45 6.86 29.97
CA SER A 129 11.82 7.92 29.03
C SER A 129 11.45 7.54 27.58
N THR A 130 11.74 6.30 27.18
CA THR A 130 11.30 5.76 25.87
C THR A 130 9.78 5.82 25.71
N VAL A 131 9.04 5.35 26.71
CA VAL A 131 7.57 5.38 26.69
C VAL A 131 7.03 6.81 26.57
N ASN A 132 7.61 7.75 27.32
CA ASN A 132 7.19 9.16 27.27
C ASN A 132 7.54 9.83 25.92
N LYS A 133 8.67 9.48 25.31
CA LYS A 133 9.04 9.97 23.96
C LYS A 133 8.03 9.51 22.93
N GLU A 134 7.72 8.23 22.92
CA GLU A 134 6.71 7.67 21.99
C GLU A 134 5.33 8.27 22.25
N PHE A 135 4.89 8.38 23.51
CA PHE A 135 3.61 9.01 23.84
C PHE A 135 3.49 10.44 23.27
N LYS A 136 4.56 11.24 23.42
CA LYS A 136 4.60 12.60 22.84
C LYS A 136 4.60 12.58 21.30
N ALA A 137 5.25 11.58 20.68
CA ALA A 137 5.22 11.42 19.22
C ALA A 137 3.79 11.14 18.72
N TYR A 138 3.04 10.27 19.40
CA TYR A 138 1.63 10.02 19.07
C TYR A 138 0.77 11.27 19.24
N GLN A 139 0.91 11.99 20.34
CA GLN A 139 0.19 13.24 20.55
C GLN A 139 0.49 14.25 19.42
N LYS A 140 1.76 14.42 19.06
CA LYS A 140 2.16 15.31 17.96
C LYS A 140 1.57 14.86 16.61
N GLN A 141 1.58 13.57 16.33
CA GLN A 141 1.04 13.01 15.08
C GLN A 141 -0.47 13.15 14.96
N SER A 142 -1.20 13.07 16.08
CA SER A 142 -2.64 13.28 16.13
C SER A 142 -3.06 14.72 15.82
N LYS A 143 -2.14 15.70 15.87
CA LYS A 143 -2.39 17.13 15.74
C LYS A 143 -3.38 17.71 16.78
N LEU A 144 -3.66 16.95 17.85
CA LEU A 144 -4.57 17.33 18.93
C LEU A 144 -3.82 17.98 20.10
N GLY A 145 -4.44 18.93 20.77
CA GLY A 145 -3.98 19.48 22.04
C GLY A 145 -3.95 18.40 23.14
N LYS A 146 -3.33 18.70 24.28
CA LYS A 146 -3.17 17.73 25.38
C LYS A 146 -4.51 17.19 25.90
N ASP A 147 -5.48 18.07 26.07
CA ASP A 147 -6.78 17.69 26.64
C ASP A 147 -7.65 16.99 25.59
N GLU A 148 -7.63 17.46 24.35
CA GLU A 148 -8.30 16.83 23.20
C GLU A 148 -7.73 15.43 22.96
N PHE A 149 -6.40 15.24 23.00
CA PHE A 149 -5.78 13.93 22.89
C PHE A 149 -6.18 13.00 24.03
N SER A 150 -6.29 13.53 25.25
CA SER A 150 -6.76 12.75 26.40
C SER A 150 -8.25 12.36 26.28
N GLN A 151 -9.08 13.24 25.69
CA GLN A 151 -10.49 12.92 25.38
C GLN A 151 -10.58 11.87 24.25
N TYR A 152 -9.77 12.03 23.21
CA TYR A 152 -9.66 11.05 22.13
C TYR A 152 -9.26 9.67 22.66
N LEU A 153 -8.24 9.59 23.52
CA LEU A 153 -7.85 8.31 24.13
C LEU A 153 -9.02 7.67 24.88
N ARG A 154 -9.81 8.46 25.63
CA ARG A 154 -11.02 7.95 26.32
C ARG A 154 -12.07 7.42 25.37
N SER A 155 -12.30 8.10 24.23
CA SER A 155 -13.29 7.65 23.24
C SER A 155 -12.92 6.30 22.59
N VAL A 156 -11.63 5.95 22.60
CA VAL A 156 -11.12 4.67 22.07
C VAL A 156 -10.77 3.67 23.19
N GLY A 157 -11.31 3.88 24.41
CA GLY A 157 -11.18 2.96 25.53
C GLY A 157 -9.84 3.00 26.29
N TYR A 158 -9.03 4.05 26.14
CA TYR A 158 -7.79 4.24 26.87
C TYR A 158 -7.84 5.47 27.79
N ASN A 159 -7.10 5.42 28.88
CA ASN A 159 -6.61 6.61 29.55
C ASN A 159 -5.10 6.75 29.30
N VAL A 160 -4.51 7.88 29.72
CA VAL A 160 -3.08 8.15 29.51
C VAL A 160 -2.19 7.04 30.08
N THR A 161 -2.55 6.49 31.24
CA THR A 161 -1.78 5.44 31.92
C THR A 161 -1.87 4.11 31.16
N SER A 162 -3.07 3.68 30.77
CA SER A 162 -3.27 2.45 30.01
C SER A 162 -2.67 2.54 28.61
N PHE A 163 -2.72 3.71 27.97
CA PHE A 163 -2.08 3.94 26.69
C PHE A 163 -0.54 3.88 26.78
N LYS A 164 0.05 4.49 27.81
CA LYS A 164 1.49 4.36 28.08
C LYS A 164 1.90 2.91 28.39
N LYS A 165 1.03 2.15 29.09
CA LYS A 165 1.26 0.71 29.30
C LYS A 165 1.27 -0.03 27.96
N MET A 166 0.31 0.23 27.09
CA MET A 166 0.24 -0.34 25.74
C MET A 166 1.52 -0.03 24.94
N ILE A 167 2.01 1.22 24.93
CA ILE A 167 3.28 1.59 24.30
C ILE A 167 4.45 0.80 24.89
N LYS A 168 4.50 0.65 26.22
CA LYS A 168 5.56 -0.11 26.88
C LYS A 168 5.54 -1.58 26.48
N ASP A 169 4.36 -2.19 26.47
CA ASP A 169 4.17 -3.59 26.10
C ASP A 169 4.60 -3.80 24.63
N GLN A 170 4.17 -2.92 23.72
CA GLN A 170 4.57 -2.95 22.31
C GLN A 170 6.08 -2.88 22.17
N LYS A 171 6.73 -1.87 22.74
CA LYS A 171 8.20 -1.71 22.67
C LYS A 171 8.96 -2.88 23.30
N THR A 172 8.34 -3.56 24.28
CA THR A 172 8.93 -4.76 24.89
C THR A 172 8.87 -5.93 23.91
N VAL A 173 7.73 -6.11 23.22
CA VAL A 173 7.57 -7.13 22.17
C VAL A 173 8.50 -6.84 20.99
N ASP A 174 8.62 -5.58 20.54
CA ASP A 174 9.54 -5.19 19.48
C ASP A 174 10.99 -5.59 19.81
N LYS A 175 11.48 -5.22 20.99
CA LYS A 175 12.82 -5.62 21.47
C LYS A 175 12.98 -7.15 21.61
N MET A 176 11.92 -7.84 21.99
CA MET A 176 11.93 -9.29 22.04
C MET A 176 12.11 -9.91 20.67
N ARG A 177 11.38 -9.38 19.67
CA ARG A 177 11.51 -9.79 18.27
C ARG A 177 12.90 -9.48 17.72
N GLU A 178 13.41 -8.27 17.95
CA GLU A 178 14.79 -7.91 17.57
C GLU A 178 15.81 -8.91 18.12
N LYS A 179 15.63 -9.34 19.38
CA LYS A 179 16.51 -10.33 19.99
C LYS A 179 16.34 -11.74 19.39
N LEU A 180 15.09 -12.15 19.11
CA LEU A 180 14.81 -13.45 18.52
C LEU A 180 15.35 -13.56 17.10
N PHE A 181 15.36 -12.45 16.35
CA PHE A 181 15.74 -12.40 14.95
C PHE A 181 17.18 -11.92 14.73
N ALA A 182 17.95 -11.67 15.81
CA ALA A 182 19.30 -11.11 15.73
C ALA A 182 20.28 -11.96 14.90
N ASP A 183 20.16 -13.27 15.00
CA ASP A 183 21.02 -14.23 14.33
C ASP A 183 20.44 -14.69 12.97
N ASP A 184 19.20 -14.27 12.65
CA ASP A 184 18.52 -14.64 11.42
C ASP A 184 18.86 -13.68 10.28
N LYS A 185 19.88 -14.03 9.51
CA LYS A 185 20.32 -13.25 8.36
C LYS A 185 19.99 -13.99 7.07
N VAL A 186 19.20 -13.35 6.23
CA VAL A 186 19.05 -13.76 4.84
C VAL A 186 20.23 -13.22 4.05
N THR A 187 21.07 -14.10 3.52
CA THR A 187 22.26 -13.74 2.76
C THR A 187 21.91 -13.33 1.33
N ASP A 188 22.76 -12.52 0.70
CA ASP A 188 22.56 -12.13 -0.70
C ASP A 188 22.67 -13.33 -1.65
N GLU A 189 23.41 -14.38 -1.27
CA GLU A 189 23.45 -15.64 -2.01
C GLU A 189 22.11 -16.38 -1.99
N GLU A 190 21.45 -16.45 -0.81
CA GLU A 190 20.12 -17.04 -0.68
C GLU A 190 19.08 -16.26 -1.50
N VAL A 191 19.16 -14.92 -1.48
CA VAL A 191 18.29 -14.04 -2.29
C VAL A 191 18.50 -14.30 -3.78
N LYS A 192 19.75 -14.40 -4.22
CA LYS A 192 20.07 -14.70 -5.62
C LYS A 192 19.55 -16.07 -6.03
N LYS A 193 19.77 -17.10 -5.20
CA LYS A 193 19.22 -18.45 -5.45
C LYS A 193 17.69 -18.46 -5.51
N ALA A 194 17.03 -17.71 -4.63
CA ALA A 194 15.57 -17.58 -4.64
C ALA A 194 15.08 -16.91 -5.93
N TYR A 195 15.76 -15.87 -6.42
CA TYR A 195 15.47 -15.27 -7.71
C TYR A 195 15.69 -16.26 -8.86
N GLU A 196 16.85 -16.91 -8.95
CA GLU A 196 17.17 -17.85 -10.02
C GLU A 196 16.17 -19.01 -10.13
N ARG A 197 15.68 -19.54 -8.99
CA ARG A 197 14.64 -20.58 -8.96
C ARG A 197 13.29 -20.12 -9.47
N ASN A 198 13.01 -18.82 -9.43
CA ASN A 198 11.69 -18.28 -9.71
C ASN A 198 11.65 -17.29 -10.90
N LYS A 199 12.77 -16.93 -11.51
CA LYS A 199 12.86 -15.90 -12.56
C LYS A 199 11.99 -16.15 -13.79
N TYR A 200 11.70 -17.42 -14.09
CA TYR A 200 10.80 -17.80 -15.19
C TYR A 200 9.36 -18.05 -14.76
N THR A 201 9.02 -17.81 -13.50
CA THR A 201 7.65 -17.86 -13.05
C THR A 201 6.95 -16.54 -13.34
N GLN A 202 5.62 -16.56 -13.44
CA GLN A 202 4.81 -15.35 -13.65
C GLN A 202 5.06 -14.25 -12.59
N ALA A 203 5.59 -14.62 -11.41
CA ALA A 203 5.87 -13.66 -10.34
C ALA A 203 7.07 -12.76 -10.65
N PHE A 204 8.04 -13.26 -11.45
CA PHE A 204 9.28 -12.55 -11.78
C PHE A 204 9.50 -12.42 -13.30
N GLU A 205 8.51 -12.78 -14.09
CA GLU A 205 8.59 -12.62 -15.53
C GLU A 205 8.84 -11.15 -15.88
N ASN A 206 9.92 -10.91 -16.63
CA ASN A 206 10.38 -9.57 -17.05
C ASN A 206 10.93 -8.66 -15.93
N GLN A 207 11.28 -9.21 -14.78
CA GLN A 207 11.93 -8.44 -13.71
C GLN A 207 13.39 -8.86 -13.57
N GLU A 208 14.31 -7.89 -13.56
CA GLU A 208 15.73 -8.15 -13.32
C GLU A 208 16.00 -8.33 -11.81
N PHE A 209 17.08 -9.03 -11.49
CA PHE A 209 17.46 -9.31 -10.09
C PHE A 209 17.57 -8.03 -9.26
N ASP A 210 18.21 -7.00 -9.81
CA ASP A 210 18.41 -5.72 -9.10
C ASP A 210 17.12 -4.97 -8.81
N ASP A 211 16.08 -5.18 -9.61
CA ASP A 211 14.77 -4.55 -9.41
C ASP A 211 13.98 -5.18 -8.25
N VAL A 212 14.26 -6.44 -7.91
CA VAL A 212 13.44 -7.25 -6.97
C VAL A 212 14.19 -7.80 -5.77
N LYS A 213 15.52 -7.69 -5.74
CA LYS A 213 16.37 -8.30 -4.69
C LYS A 213 15.97 -7.89 -3.27
N ASP A 214 15.70 -6.61 -3.05
CA ASP A 214 15.34 -6.09 -1.74
C ASP A 214 13.96 -6.62 -1.29
N GLN A 215 13.02 -6.72 -2.21
CA GLN A 215 11.71 -7.31 -1.95
C GLN A 215 11.79 -8.81 -1.65
N ILE A 216 12.62 -9.55 -2.41
CA ILE A 216 12.85 -10.98 -2.15
C ILE A 216 13.46 -11.16 -0.77
N LYS A 217 14.48 -10.37 -0.44
CA LYS A 217 15.17 -10.41 0.86
C LYS A 217 14.21 -10.15 2.01
N GLU A 218 13.41 -9.12 1.90
CA GLU A 218 12.41 -8.76 2.90
C GLU A 218 11.34 -9.85 3.07
N ASN A 219 10.82 -10.40 1.98
CA ASN A 219 9.85 -11.48 2.03
C ASN A 219 10.42 -12.76 2.69
N MET A 220 11.64 -13.15 2.31
CA MET A 220 12.31 -14.33 2.90
C MET A 220 12.54 -14.12 4.39
N LYS A 221 12.96 -12.92 4.79
CA LYS A 221 13.15 -12.57 6.20
C LYS A 221 11.85 -12.61 6.98
N GLN A 222 10.78 -12.02 6.46
CA GLN A 222 9.47 -12.03 7.11
C GLN A 222 8.92 -13.45 7.30
N ASP A 223 9.04 -14.30 6.28
CA ASP A 223 8.60 -15.71 6.35
C ASP A 223 9.33 -16.46 7.47
N LYS A 224 10.63 -16.26 7.60
CA LYS A 224 11.47 -16.91 8.61
C LYS A 224 11.23 -16.34 10.00
N ASP A 225 11.14 -15.01 10.14
CA ASP A 225 10.81 -14.33 11.40
C ASP A 225 9.48 -14.84 11.99
N ILE A 226 8.47 -15.08 11.16
CA ILE A 226 7.16 -15.62 11.58
C ILE A 226 7.32 -17.05 12.12
N MET A 227 8.04 -17.92 11.41
CA MET A 227 8.26 -19.31 11.86
C MET A 227 9.03 -19.35 13.19
N ILE A 228 10.07 -18.51 13.35
CA ILE A 228 10.84 -18.39 14.59
C ILE A 228 9.94 -17.92 15.75
N LEU A 229 9.14 -16.87 15.52
CA LEU A 229 8.24 -16.32 16.53
C LEU A 229 7.18 -17.34 16.97
N ASN A 230 6.54 -18.02 16.02
CA ASN A 230 5.53 -19.03 16.29
C ASN A 230 6.13 -20.22 17.07
N SER A 231 7.29 -20.69 16.65
CA SER A 231 8.02 -21.77 17.32
C SER A 231 8.45 -21.37 18.74
N PHE A 232 8.90 -20.11 18.93
CA PHE A 232 9.20 -19.56 20.24
C PHE A 232 7.97 -19.54 21.14
N ILE A 233 6.84 -19.00 20.65
CA ILE A 233 5.57 -18.96 21.39
C ILE A 233 5.11 -20.38 21.72
N ALA A 234 5.19 -21.33 20.79
CA ALA A 234 4.81 -22.72 21.01
C ALA A 234 5.64 -23.37 22.15
N LYS A 235 6.98 -23.20 22.11
CA LYS A 235 7.88 -23.68 23.18
C LYS A 235 7.60 -22.99 24.53
N ALA A 236 7.38 -21.69 24.53
CA ALA A 236 7.10 -20.93 25.75
C ALA A 236 5.73 -21.26 26.35
N LYS A 237 4.73 -21.51 25.49
CA LYS A 237 3.37 -21.89 25.89
C LYS A 237 3.32 -23.23 26.61
N GLN A 238 4.15 -24.20 26.24
CA GLN A 238 4.26 -25.50 26.93
C GLN A 238 4.73 -25.36 28.38
N LYS A 239 5.50 -24.30 28.68
CA LYS A 239 6.04 -24.02 30.04
C LYS A 239 5.24 -22.97 30.79
N ALA A 240 4.30 -22.31 30.14
CA ALA A 240 3.51 -21.24 30.75
C ALA A 240 2.47 -21.78 31.73
N LYS A 241 2.36 -21.13 32.88
CA LYS A 241 1.26 -21.37 33.82
C LYS A 241 0.08 -20.48 33.40
N ILE A 242 -0.95 -21.10 32.83
CA ILE A 242 -2.18 -20.46 32.37
C ILE A 242 -3.31 -20.84 33.33
N GLU A 243 -3.86 -19.87 34.02
CA GLU A 243 -4.97 -20.06 34.95
C GLU A 243 -6.14 -19.15 34.57
N PHE A 244 -7.32 -19.74 34.36
CA PHE A 244 -8.54 -18.99 34.12
C PHE A 244 -9.27 -18.73 35.43
N LYS A 245 -9.77 -17.52 35.61
CA LYS A 245 -10.59 -17.09 36.73
C LYS A 245 -12.08 -17.07 36.37
N ASP A 246 -12.37 -17.20 35.08
CA ASP A 246 -13.69 -17.18 34.47
C ASP A 246 -13.90 -18.47 33.66
N GLU A 247 -15.00 -19.17 33.88
CA GLU A 247 -15.30 -20.46 33.23
C GLU A 247 -15.69 -20.31 31.78
N GLU A 248 -16.24 -19.17 31.35
CA GLU A 248 -16.51 -18.89 29.92
C GLU A 248 -15.21 -18.84 29.13
N PHE A 249 -14.22 -18.08 29.63
CA PHE A 249 -12.91 -17.98 28.99
C PHE A 249 -12.12 -19.27 29.02
N LYS A 250 -12.30 -20.07 30.07
CA LYS A 250 -11.71 -21.41 30.15
C LYS A 250 -12.28 -22.35 29.08
N LYS A 251 -13.61 -22.34 28.87
CA LYS A 251 -14.27 -23.09 27.79
C LYS A 251 -13.84 -22.58 26.41
N MET A 252 -13.76 -21.26 26.22
CA MET A 252 -13.26 -20.65 25.01
C MET A 252 -11.84 -21.11 24.69
N TYR A 253 -10.95 -21.13 25.67
CA TYR A 253 -9.58 -21.62 25.50
C TYR A 253 -9.51 -23.11 25.17
N ALA A 254 -10.34 -23.94 25.80
CA ALA A 254 -10.45 -25.34 25.46
C ALA A 254 -10.86 -25.54 24.00
N ASN A 255 -11.79 -24.72 23.49
CA ASN A 255 -12.18 -24.74 22.09
C ASN A 255 -11.03 -24.29 21.16
N ILE A 256 -10.32 -23.20 21.51
CA ILE A 256 -9.16 -22.72 20.74
C ILE A 256 -8.11 -23.82 20.57
N THR A 257 -7.86 -24.59 21.64
CA THR A 257 -6.82 -25.63 21.67
C THR A 257 -7.30 -26.99 21.18
N ALA A 258 -8.59 -27.14 20.86
CA ALA A 258 -9.14 -28.38 20.34
C ALA A 258 -8.50 -28.74 18.99
N VAL A 259 -8.08 -29.99 18.90
CA VAL A 259 -7.34 -30.51 17.73
C VAL A 259 -8.29 -30.71 16.54
N VAL A 260 -7.94 -30.16 15.39
CA VAL A 260 -8.68 -30.31 14.12
C VAL A 260 -7.99 -31.29 13.16
N ALA A 261 -6.68 -31.44 13.26
CA ALA A 261 -5.91 -32.43 12.53
C ALA A 261 -4.67 -32.81 13.32
N GLN A 262 -4.35 -34.11 13.37
CA GLN A 262 -3.16 -34.61 14.03
C GLN A 262 -2.56 -35.79 13.27
N ASN A 263 -1.24 -35.83 13.21
CA ASN A 263 -0.48 -36.98 12.73
C ASN A 263 0.86 -37.03 13.49
N GLY A 264 1.03 -38.07 14.32
CA GLY A 264 2.14 -38.16 15.27
C GLY A 264 2.10 -37.00 16.28
N GLU A 265 3.22 -36.33 16.45
CA GLU A 265 3.38 -35.16 17.32
C GLU A 265 2.86 -33.86 16.72
N TYR A 266 2.64 -33.83 15.42
CA TYR A 266 2.22 -32.63 14.68
C TYR A 266 0.71 -32.49 14.68
N LYS A 267 0.24 -31.28 14.97
CA LYS A 267 -1.18 -30.99 15.04
C LYS A 267 -1.51 -29.57 14.61
N TYR A 268 -2.72 -29.43 14.07
CA TYR A 268 -3.43 -28.16 13.93
C TYR A 268 -4.60 -28.12 14.91
N THR A 269 -4.93 -26.94 15.37
CA THR A 269 -6.02 -26.67 16.31
C THR A 269 -7.04 -25.69 15.72
N ASN A 270 -8.13 -25.43 16.42
CA ASN A 270 -9.05 -24.35 16.02
C ASN A 270 -8.37 -22.97 16.01
N ALA A 271 -7.30 -22.79 16.80
CA ALA A 271 -6.48 -21.58 16.71
C ALA A 271 -5.97 -21.32 15.29
N ASP A 272 -5.45 -22.35 14.65
CA ASP A 272 -4.92 -22.27 13.28
C ASP A 272 -6.03 -22.00 12.25
N VAL A 273 -7.23 -22.58 12.48
CA VAL A 273 -8.39 -22.33 11.62
C VAL A 273 -8.86 -20.88 11.75
N ASN A 274 -8.99 -20.38 12.98
CA ASN A 274 -9.44 -19.01 13.24
C ASN A 274 -8.46 -17.99 12.63
N GLU A 275 -7.16 -18.21 12.78
CA GLU A 275 -6.13 -17.37 12.17
C GLU A 275 -6.24 -17.35 10.64
N GLN A 276 -6.42 -18.52 10.01
CA GLN A 276 -6.61 -18.60 8.56
C GLN A 276 -7.88 -17.88 8.10
N ILE A 277 -8.97 -17.95 8.85
CA ILE A 277 -10.22 -17.23 8.55
C ILE A 277 -9.99 -15.72 8.60
N ILE A 278 -9.42 -15.23 9.70
CA ILE A 278 -9.15 -13.80 9.87
C ILE A 278 -8.22 -13.28 8.75
N ASN A 279 -7.18 -14.04 8.43
CA ASN A 279 -6.26 -13.70 7.35
C ASN A 279 -6.94 -13.70 5.98
N ALA A 280 -7.75 -14.72 5.66
CA ALA A 280 -8.46 -14.82 4.39
C ALA A 280 -9.44 -13.65 4.22
N VAL A 281 -10.26 -13.38 5.23
CA VAL A 281 -11.21 -12.26 5.19
C VAL A 281 -10.51 -10.91 5.09
N SER A 282 -9.35 -10.74 5.72
CA SER A 282 -8.60 -9.47 5.66
C SER A 282 -7.92 -9.23 4.31
N GLN A 283 -7.62 -10.28 3.54
CA GLN A 283 -6.66 -10.21 2.43
C GLN A 283 -7.22 -10.55 1.07
N THR A 284 -8.29 -11.36 1.00
CA THR A 284 -8.86 -11.80 -0.26
C THR A 284 -10.06 -10.93 -0.65
N GLN A 285 -10.49 -11.01 -1.90
CA GLN A 285 -11.76 -10.42 -2.36
C GLN A 285 -12.96 -11.20 -1.81
N GLU A 286 -12.74 -12.39 -1.26
CA GLU A 286 -13.79 -13.23 -0.69
C GLU A 286 -14.07 -12.81 0.76
N GLY A 287 -15.33 -12.68 1.12
CA GLY A 287 -15.77 -12.48 2.48
C GLY A 287 -15.83 -13.80 3.26
N TYR A 288 -16.22 -13.73 4.54
CA TYR A 288 -16.46 -14.93 5.33
C TYR A 288 -17.69 -15.71 4.81
N SER A 289 -17.56 -17.05 4.74
CA SER A 289 -18.67 -17.97 4.56
C SER A 289 -18.57 -19.13 5.56
N PRO A 290 -19.72 -19.70 6.04
CA PRO A 290 -19.68 -20.85 6.93
C PRO A 290 -18.96 -22.08 6.35
N LYS A 291 -18.99 -22.24 5.03
CA LYS A 291 -18.27 -23.29 4.31
C LYS A 291 -16.75 -23.18 4.49
N MET A 292 -16.22 -21.97 4.57
CA MET A 292 -14.77 -21.69 4.73
C MET A 292 -14.17 -22.45 5.91
N VAL A 293 -14.89 -22.58 7.03
CA VAL A 293 -14.40 -23.29 8.22
C VAL A 293 -14.12 -24.77 7.92
N ASN A 294 -15.04 -25.45 7.23
CA ASN A 294 -14.89 -26.86 6.89
C ASN A 294 -13.83 -27.07 5.81
N ASP A 295 -13.80 -26.20 4.80
CA ASP A 295 -12.80 -26.23 3.73
C ASP A 295 -11.38 -26.05 4.31
N LEU A 296 -11.18 -25.11 5.23
CA LEU A 296 -9.91 -24.90 5.91
C LEU A 296 -9.51 -26.10 6.79
N LYS A 297 -10.42 -26.69 7.54
CA LYS A 297 -10.13 -27.91 8.32
C LYS A 297 -9.68 -29.06 7.42
N GLY A 298 -10.37 -29.28 6.30
CA GLY A 298 -10.01 -30.29 5.30
C GLY A 298 -8.65 -30.01 4.66
N MET A 299 -8.38 -28.75 4.32
CA MET A 299 -7.10 -28.31 3.75
C MET A 299 -5.95 -28.50 4.76
N LEU A 300 -6.12 -28.09 6.02
CA LEU A 300 -5.08 -28.25 7.06
C LEU A 300 -4.75 -29.72 7.28
N LYS A 301 -5.76 -30.60 7.34
CA LYS A 301 -5.54 -32.06 7.46
C LYS A 301 -4.75 -32.61 6.29
N THR A 302 -5.11 -32.22 5.07
CA THR A 302 -4.44 -32.66 3.84
C THR A 302 -3.00 -32.15 3.80
N ASN A 303 -2.79 -30.87 4.14
CA ASN A 303 -1.46 -30.26 4.14
C ASN A 303 -0.55 -30.85 5.21
N LEU A 304 -1.07 -31.16 6.40
CA LEU A 304 -0.29 -31.81 7.45
C LEU A 304 0.32 -33.12 6.97
N ASN A 305 -0.49 -33.99 6.35
CA ASN A 305 -0.02 -35.26 5.81
C ASN A 305 1.03 -35.07 4.70
N LYS A 306 0.80 -34.09 3.81
CA LYS A 306 1.78 -33.76 2.75
C LYS A 306 3.09 -33.27 3.31
N PHE A 307 3.06 -32.35 4.27
CA PHE A 307 4.26 -31.81 4.92
C PHE A 307 5.07 -32.88 5.63
N ILE A 308 4.42 -33.82 6.31
CA ILE A 308 5.10 -34.96 6.94
C ILE A 308 5.76 -35.87 5.90
N GLN A 309 5.06 -36.18 4.80
CA GLN A 309 5.66 -36.97 3.72
C GLN A 309 6.88 -36.29 3.10
N ILE A 310 6.79 -34.97 2.88
CA ILE A 310 7.89 -34.17 2.34
C ILE A 310 9.05 -34.10 3.34
N ALA A 311 8.77 -33.85 4.62
CA ALA A 311 9.79 -33.84 5.68
C ALA A 311 10.53 -35.16 5.80
N ASN A 312 9.84 -36.31 5.66
CA ASN A 312 10.48 -37.64 5.65
C ASN A 312 11.43 -37.79 4.45
N LYS A 313 11.03 -37.33 3.25
CA LYS A 313 11.91 -37.32 2.07
C LYS A 313 13.09 -36.36 2.25
N ALA A 314 12.87 -35.20 2.85
CA ALA A 314 13.92 -34.24 3.19
C ALA A 314 14.97 -34.85 4.13
N LYS A 315 14.52 -35.50 5.20
CA LYS A 315 15.38 -36.23 6.16
C LYS A 315 16.19 -37.34 5.48
N ALA A 316 15.55 -38.12 4.60
CA ALA A 316 16.20 -39.15 3.83
C ALA A 316 17.26 -38.58 2.86
N ALA A 317 17.08 -37.35 2.36
CA ALA A 317 18.06 -36.62 1.56
C ALA A 317 19.14 -35.91 2.39
N GLY A 318 19.19 -36.12 3.72
CA GLY A 318 20.16 -35.48 4.61
C GLY A 318 19.86 -34.00 4.95
N ILE A 319 18.70 -33.48 4.57
CA ILE A 319 18.29 -32.12 4.84
C ILE A 319 17.85 -31.99 6.30
N LYS A 320 18.29 -30.93 6.98
CA LYS A 320 17.94 -30.65 8.37
C LYS A 320 17.08 -29.38 8.43
N ALA A 321 16.04 -29.43 9.26
CA ALA A 321 15.31 -28.21 9.62
C ALA A 321 16.15 -27.34 10.55
N ASP A 322 15.78 -26.06 10.65
CA ASP A 322 16.39 -25.16 11.62
C ASP A 322 16.05 -25.63 13.03
N ALA A 323 17.06 -25.68 13.90
CA ALA A 323 16.96 -26.24 15.24
C ALA A 323 15.98 -25.48 16.16
N ASP A 324 15.74 -24.22 15.86
CA ASP A 324 14.85 -23.36 16.62
C ASP A 324 13.37 -23.58 16.27
N LEU A 325 13.06 -24.23 15.16
CA LEU A 325 11.71 -24.48 14.72
C LEU A 325 11.12 -25.75 15.36
N VAL A 326 9.81 -25.73 15.67
CA VAL A 326 9.07 -26.85 16.20
C VAL A 326 7.69 -27.00 15.56
N GLY A 327 7.10 -28.18 15.69
CA GLY A 327 5.74 -28.44 15.22
C GLY A 327 5.61 -28.26 13.71
N VAL A 328 4.53 -27.63 13.29
CA VAL A 328 4.21 -27.44 11.87
C VAL A 328 5.21 -26.50 11.16
N ASP A 329 5.79 -25.54 11.86
CA ASP A 329 6.77 -24.64 11.26
C ASP A 329 8.07 -25.37 10.91
N GLN A 330 8.46 -26.36 11.71
CA GLN A 330 9.56 -27.26 11.36
C GLN A 330 9.25 -28.07 10.09
N LEU A 331 8.01 -28.57 9.94
CA LEU A 331 7.59 -29.27 8.72
C LEU A 331 7.58 -28.35 7.48
N ARG A 332 7.20 -27.09 7.66
CA ARG A 332 7.24 -26.07 6.58
C ARG A 332 8.68 -25.82 6.13
N ASP A 333 9.60 -25.67 7.07
CA ASP A 333 11.01 -25.47 6.78
C ASP A 333 11.61 -26.67 6.02
N TYR A 334 11.35 -27.91 6.48
CA TYR A 334 11.70 -29.11 5.72
C TYR A 334 11.15 -29.07 4.29
N SER A 335 9.90 -28.67 4.14
CA SER A 335 9.24 -28.65 2.83
C SER A 335 9.86 -27.60 1.91
N GLN A 336 10.19 -26.43 2.41
CA GLN A 336 10.84 -25.39 1.63
C GLN A 336 12.27 -25.79 1.22
N LYS A 337 13.04 -26.32 2.16
CA LYS A 337 14.42 -26.77 1.90
C LYS A 337 14.44 -27.93 0.91
N TYR A 338 13.50 -28.88 1.04
CA TYR A 338 13.41 -30.01 0.12
C TYR A 338 12.98 -29.59 -1.28
N TYR A 339 12.02 -28.66 -1.39
CA TYR A 339 11.62 -28.08 -2.66
C TYR A 339 12.80 -27.39 -3.36
N ASN A 340 13.56 -26.60 -2.63
CA ASN A 340 14.77 -25.95 -3.15
C ASN A 340 15.81 -26.99 -3.62
N TYR A 341 16.04 -28.03 -2.81
CA TYR A 341 16.93 -29.13 -3.16
C TYR A 341 16.51 -29.84 -4.46
N LEU A 342 15.23 -30.13 -4.63
CA LEU A 342 14.72 -30.74 -5.85
C LEU A 342 14.96 -29.86 -7.07
N ILE A 343 14.70 -28.54 -6.98
CA ILE A 343 14.97 -27.64 -8.10
C ILE A 343 16.46 -27.57 -8.42
N ASP A 344 17.31 -27.47 -7.41
CA ASP A 344 18.75 -27.32 -7.58
C ASP A 344 19.41 -28.60 -8.13
N THR A 345 18.83 -29.76 -7.86
CA THR A 345 19.40 -31.07 -8.24
C THR A 345 18.71 -31.72 -9.43
N TYR A 346 17.51 -31.30 -9.80
CA TYR A 346 16.77 -31.88 -10.91
C TYR A 346 17.43 -31.58 -12.25
N LYS A 347 17.69 -32.63 -12.99
CA LYS A 347 18.21 -32.56 -14.36
C LYS A 347 17.23 -33.27 -15.29
N PRO A 348 16.39 -32.50 -16.01
CA PRO A 348 15.47 -33.08 -16.98
C PRO A 348 16.26 -33.73 -18.12
N ASP A 349 15.83 -34.90 -18.58
CA ASP A 349 16.33 -35.47 -19.81
C ASP A 349 15.77 -34.75 -21.06
N ASN A 350 16.41 -34.98 -22.22
CA ASN A 350 16.00 -34.32 -23.45
C ASN A 350 14.59 -34.71 -23.90
N ALA A 351 14.13 -35.93 -23.61
CA ALA A 351 12.77 -36.35 -23.95
C ALA A 351 11.74 -35.63 -23.11
N ALA A 352 11.99 -35.46 -21.79
CA ALA A 352 11.12 -34.67 -20.90
C ALA A 352 11.09 -33.18 -21.30
N LEU A 353 12.24 -32.62 -21.70
CA LEU A 353 12.32 -31.23 -22.20
C LEU A 353 11.53 -31.08 -23.50
N GLN A 354 11.69 -32.02 -24.46
CA GLN A 354 10.95 -31.99 -25.71
C GLN A 354 9.44 -32.12 -25.50
N ALA A 355 9.01 -33.09 -24.68
CA ALA A 355 7.60 -33.27 -24.34
C ALA A 355 7.00 -32.02 -23.68
N ARG A 356 7.75 -31.37 -22.77
CA ARG A 356 7.34 -30.12 -22.15
C ARG A 356 7.23 -28.99 -23.16
N PHE A 357 8.20 -28.83 -24.03
CA PHE A 357 8.19 -27.85 -25.11
C PHE A 357 6.98 -28.06 -26.01
N ASP A 358 6.75 -29.28 -26.49
CA ASP A 358 5.66 -29.61 -27.40
C ASP A 358 4.28 -29.34 -26.75
N SER A 359 4.12 -29.66 -25.47
CA SER A 359 2.88 -29.40 -24.73
C SER A 359 2.61 -27.91 -24.47
N LYS A 360 3.63 -27.07 -24.62
CA LYS A 360 3.57 -25.63 -24.33
C LYS A 360 3.99 -24.77 -25.52
N ARG A 361 4.14 -25.36 -26.70
CA ARG A 361 4.66 -24.70 -27.91
C ARG A 361 4.00 -23.35 -28.18
N ASP A 362 2.67 -23.30 -28.13
CA ASP A 362 1.92 -22.05 -28.37
C ASP A 362 2.18 -20.98 -27.32
N SER A 363 2.48 -21.38 -26.07
CA SER A 363 2.82 -20.43 -25.00
C SER A 363 4.24 -19.86 -25.12
N TYR A 364 5.11 -20.51 -25.87
CA TYR A 364 6.46 -20.03 -26.18
C TYR A 364 6.51 -19.21 -27.48
N ASN A 365 5.47 -19.28 -28.30
CA ASN A 365 5.32 -18.40 -29.45
C ASN A 365 4.90 -17.01 -28.97
N THR A 366 5.88 -16.20 -28.58
CA THR A 366 5.65 -14.82 -28.23
C THR A 366 5.52 -13.99 -29.50
N GLN A 367 4.59 -13.03 -29.52
CA GLN A 367 4.56 -12.01 -30.57
C GLN A 367 5.92 -11.30 -30.58
N ASN A 368 6.37 -10.90 -31.78
CA ASN A 368 7.56 -10.07 -31.90
C ASN A 368 7.42 -8.87 -30.97
N SER A 369 8.32 -8.76 -30.02
CA SER A 369 8.35 -7.66 -29.07
C SER A 369 9.70 -6.97 -29.10
N ILE A 370 9.70 -5.72 -28.72
CA ILE A 370 10.90 -4.87 -28.69
C ILE A 370 11.06 -4.23 -27.31
N GLY A 371 12.30 -3.95 -26.93
CA GLY A 371 12.65 -3.13 -25.77
C GLY A 371 13.03 -1.72 -26.19
N GLY A 372 12.92 -0.78 -25.26
CA GLY A 372 13.34 0.59 -25.54
C GLY A 372 12.89 1.61 -24.49
N TYR A 373 12.99 2.87 -24.89
CA TYR A 373 12.65 4.02 -24.06
C TYR A 373 11.83 5.04 -24.80
N VAL A 374 10.94 5.73 -24.09
CA VAL A 374 10.26 6.95 -24.54
C VAL A 374 10.63 8.07 -23.57
N ILE A 375 11.26 9.11 -24.09
CA ILE A 375 11.52 10.36 -23.38
C ILE A 375 10.75 11.45 -24.11
N GLY A 376 9.96 12.22 -23.38
CA GLY A 376 9.16 13.29 -23.95
C GLY A 376 9.02 14.49 -23.04
N GLU A 377 8.76 15.62 -23.64
CA GLU A 377 8.47 16.86 -22.91
C GLU A 377 7.30 17.56 -23.59
N GLU A 378 6.27 17.89 -22.82
CA GLU A 378 5.17 18.68 -23.29
C GLU A 378 5.59 20.13 -23.54
N TYR A 379 5.02 20.75 -24.56
CA TYR A 379 5.24 22.16 -24.79
C TYR A 379 4.56 23.00 -23.73
N GLN A 380 5.33 23.89 -23.10
CA GLN A 380 4.83 24.81 -22.10
C GLN A 380 5.14 26.25 -22.46
N ALA A 381 4.24 27.15 -22.11
CA ALA A 381 4.45 28.57 -22.30
C ALA A 381 5.65 29.06 -21.46
N GLY A 382 6.57 29.73 -22.08
CA GLY A 382 7.71 30.36 -21.43
C GLY A 382 7.39 31.76 -20.87
N GLU A 383 8.36 32.36 -20.19
CA GLU A 383 8.19 33.71 -19.59
C GLU A 383 7.77 34.77 -20.60
N ASN A 384 8.31 34.72 -21.81
CA ASN A 384 7.95 35.64 -22.87
C ASN A 384 6.51 35.47 -23.35
N ASP A 385 6.01 34.22 -23.37
CA ASP A 385 4.62 33.93 -23.74
C ASP A 385 3.66 34.49 -22.65
N PHE A 386 4.03 34.35 -21.40
CA PHE A 386 3.31 34.99 -20.30
C PHE A 386 3.39 36.52 -20.36
N ALA A 387 4.51 37.10 -20.76
CA ALA A 387 4.64 38.54 -20.89
C ALA A 387 3.72 39.11 -22.01
N VAL A 388 3.58 38.38 -23.13
CA VAL A 388 2.62 38.72 -24.19
C VAL A 388 1.18 38.63 -23.69
N ALA A 389 0.82 37.53 -23.01
CA ALA A 389 -0.51 37.36 -22.45
C ALA A 389 -0.83 38.45 -21.40
N LYS A 390 0.16 38.86 -20.58
CA LYS A 390 0.02 39.96 -19.64
C LYS A 390 -0.36 41.27 -20.32
N LYS A 391 0.40 41.65 -21.38
CA LYS A 391 0.11 42.87 -22.13
C LYS A 391 -1.29 42.85 -22.75
N GLN A 392 -1.70 41.69 -23.30
CA GLN A 392 -3.04 41.52 -23.85
C GLN A 392 -4.11 41.69 -22.73
N ALA A 393 -3.90 41.10 -21.57
CA ALA A 393 -4.81 41.23 -20.43
C ALA A 393 -4.89 42.69 -19.93
N GLU A 394 -3.76 43.42 -19.87
CA GLU A 394 -3.71 44.84 -19.51
C GLU A 394 -4.45 45.70 -20.52
N GLU A 395 -4.36 45.43 -21.79
CA GLU A 395 -5.09 46.18 -22.84
C GLU A 395 -6.61 45.94 -22.77
N ILE A 396 -7.01 44.68 -22.58
CA ILE A 396 -8.41 44.33 -22.39
C ILE A 396 -8.96 45.02 -21.13
N MET A 397 -8.21 44.98 -20.05
CA MET A 397 -8.62 45.59 -18.77
C MET A 397 -8.85 47.11 -18.88
N LYS A 398 -8.02 47.82 -19.65
CA LYS A 398 -8.18 49.28 -19.85
C LYS A 398 -9.52 49.65 -20.47
N THR A 399 -10.13 48.78 -21.24
CA THR A 399 -11.39 49.01 -21.98
C THR A 399 -12.57 48.29 -21.33
N THR A 400 -12.33 47.57 -20.21
CA THR A 400 -13.34 46.78 -19.51
C THR A 400 -13.93 47.54 -18.34
N ASN A 401 -15.25 47.62 -18.29
CA ASN A 401 -16.02 48.15 -17.18
C ASN A 401 -17.14 47.19 -16.80
N LYS A 402 -17.94 47.55 -15.78
CA LYS A 402 -19.00 46.67 -15.26
C LYS A 402 -20.06 46.33 -16.31
N ASP A 403 -20.36 47.27 -17.20
CA ASP A 403 -21.45 47.15 -18.17
C ASP A 403 -21.05 46.24 -19.35
N ASN A 404 -19.78 46.29 -19.76
CA ASN A 404 -19.26 45.50 -20.90
C ASN A 404 -18.50 44.26 -20.48
N PHE A 405 -18.34 43.97 -19.18
CA PHE A 405 -17.53 42.84 -18.71
C PHE A 405 -17.95 41.50 -19.31
N ALA A 406 -19.25 41.20 -19.33
CA ALA A 406 -19.78 39.96 -19.85
C ALA A 406 -19.55 39.80 -21.37
N GLU A 407 -19.61 40.89 -22.13
CA GLU A 407 -19.31 40.93 -23.55
C GLU A 407 -17.81 40.67 -23.79
N LYS A 408 -16.94 41.37 -23.06
CA LYS A 408 -15.50 41.17 -23.08
C LYS A 408 -15.09 39.76 -22.68
N ALA A 409 -15.77 39.16 -21.73
CA ALA A 409 -15.52 37.77 -21.34
C ALA A 409 -15.89 36.79 -22.46
N ARG A 410 -17.01 36.97 -23.16
CA ARG A 410 -17.36 36.13 -24.32
C ARG A 410 -16.39 36.27 -25.47
N GLU A 411 -15.86 37.47 -25.70
CA GLU A 411 -14.95 37.79 -26.79
C GLU A 411 -13.53 37.27 -26.52
N PHE A 412 -12.99 37.47 -25.34
CA PHE A 412 -11.56 37.29 -25.07
C PHE A 412 -11.23 36.13 -24.15
N SER A 413 -12.17 35.71 -23.26
CA SER A 413 -11.85 34.70 -22.27
C SER A 413 -11.60 33.33 -22.91
N LYS A 414 -10.52 32.70 -22.50
CA LYS A 414 -10.14 31.33 -22.86
C LYS A 414 -10.61 30.29 -21.84
N ASP A 415 -11.38 30.70 -20.83
CA ASP A 415 -11.95 29.75 -19.87
C ASP A 415 -13.14 28.99 -20.48
N PRO A 416 -13.03 27.65 -20.71
CA PRO A 416 -14.08 26.88 -21.37
C PRO A 416 -15.37 26.80 -20.54
N GLY A 417 -15.27 26.97 -19.20
CA GLY A 417 -16.38 26.84 -18.29
C GLY A 417 -17.27 28.09 -18.19
N SER A 418 -16.68 29.26 -18.27
CA SER A 418 -17.39 30.51 -17.98
C SER A 418 -17.46 31.51 -19.14
N ALA A 419 -16.58 31.42 -20.14
CA ALA A 419 -16.49 32.39 -21.23
C ALA A 419 -17.84 32.65 -21.92
N LYS A 420 -18.56 31.61 -22.32
CA LYS A 420 -19.88 31.70 -22.97
C LYS A 420 -20.94 32.32 -22.09
N ASN A 421 -20.79 32.21 -20.77
CA ASN A 421 -21.69 32.76 -19.76
C ASN A 421 -21.23 34.14 -19.26
N GLY A 422 -20.46 34.90 -20.08
CA GLY A 422 -19.97 36.23 -19.70
C GLY A 422 -18.94 36.19 -18.56
N GLY A 423 -18.21 35.08 -18.42
CA GLY A 423 -17.18 34.90 -17.41
C GLY A 423 -17.70 34.52 -16.01
N SER A 424 -19.01 34.33 -15.82
CA SER A 424 -19.62 34.08 -14.51
C SER A 424 -19.23 32.72 -13.95
N LEU A 425 -18.81 32.70 -12.68
CA LEU A 425 -18.54 31.46 -11.92
C LEU A 425 -19.77 30.98 -11.10
N GLY A 426 -20.96 31.45 -11.46
CA GLY A 426 -22.22 31.12 -10.78
C GLY A 426 -22.70 32.20 -9.82
N GLU A 427 -23.85 31.94 -9.17
CA GLU A 427 -24.44 32.88 -8.20
C GLU A 427 -23.57 33.04 -6.94
N THR A 428 -22.86 32.00 -6.55
CA THR A 428 -21.87 31.99 -5.47
C THR A 428 -20.69 31.11 -5.85
N ALA A 429 -19.48 31.66 -5.84
CA ALA A 429 -18.23 30.91 -6.01
C ALA A 429 -17.60 30.66 -4.64
N ASP A 430 -17.19 29.42 -4.41
CA ASP A 430 -16.39 29.01 -3.25
C ASP A 430 -14.91 29.27 -3.54
N LEU A 431 -14.37 30.34 -2.97
CA LEU A 431 -12.99 30.77 -3.19
C LEU A 431 -11.95 29.74 -2.69
N SER A 432 -12.33 28.86 -1.77
CA SER A 432 -11.43 27.83 -1.27
C SER A 432 -11.11 26.73 -2.32
N LYS A 433 -11.93 26.66 -3.37
CA LYS A 433 -11.76 25.74 -4.51
C LYS A 433 -11.03 26.36 -5.70
N LEU A 434 -10.72 27.64 -5.63
CA LEU A 434 -10.02 28.36 -6.69
C LEU A 434 -8.52 28.44 -6.37
N VAL A 435 -7.72 28.71 -7.40
CA VAL A 435 -6.26 28.88 -7.21
C VAL A 435 -5.98 30.04 -6.26
N PRO A 436 -4.96 29.92 -5.39
CA PRO A 436 -4.72 30.86 -4.30
C PRO A 436 -4.61 32.33 -4.75
N GLU A 437 -3.95 32.57 -5.88
CA GLU A 437 -3.73 33.93 -6.42
C GLU A 437 -5.06 34.59 -6.80
N PHE A 438 -5.96 33.82 -7.41
CA PHE A 438 -7.31 34.30 -7.77
C PHE A 438 -8.13 34.57 -6.50
N ALA A 439 -8.17 33.60 -5.59
CA ALA A 439 -8.92 33.71 -4.35
C ALA A 439 -8.46 34.92 -3.51
N ASN A 440 -7.15 35.13 -3.39
CA ASN A 440 -6.57 36.27 -2.68
C ASN A 440 -6.92 37.62 -3.33
N ALA A 441 -6.91 37.69 -4.66
CA ALA A 441 -7.30 38.89 -5.36
C ALA A 441 -8.77 39.26 -5.10
N VAL A 442 -9.66 38.25 -5.06
CA VAL A 442 -11.08 38.47 -4.70
C VAL A 442 -11.23 38.88 -3.23
N LYS A 443 -10.52 38.24 -2.31
CA LYS A 443 -10.57 38.56 -0.87
C LYS A 443 -10.12 39.99 -0.59
N ASN A 444 -9.06 40.46 -1.25
CA ASN A 444 -8.46 41.78 -1.03
C ASN A 444 -9.21 42.91 -1.76
N GLY A 445 -9.93 42.63 -2.86
CA GLY A 445 -10.73 43.61 -3.59
C GLY A 445 -12.07 43.89 -2.89
N LYS A 446 -12.78 44.93 -3.35
CA LYS A 446 -14.12 45.30 -2.85
C LYS A 446 -15.22 44.84 -3.81
N ALA A 447 -16.42 44.66 -3.31
CA ALA A 447 -17.59 44.47 -4.17
C ALA A 447 -17.74 45.67 -5.14
N GLY A 448 -17.91 45.35 -6.41
CA GLY A 448 -17.93 46.30 -7.50
C GLY A 448 -16.58 46.54 -8.19
N ASP A 449 -15.45 46.03 -7.66
CA ASP A 449 -14.15 46.22 -8.28
C ASP A 449 -13.92 45.25 -9.47
N ILE A 450 -13.15 45.73 -10.44
CA ILE A 450 -12.51 44.92 -11.48
C ILE A 450 -11.02 44.89 -11.14
N VAL A 451 -10.51 43.74 -10.77
CA VAL A 451 -9.12 43.55 -10.32
C VAL A 451 -8.33 42.71 -11.30
N GLY A 452 -7.04 42.97 -11.45
CA GLY A 452 -6.16 42.22 -12.33
C GLY A 452 -5.15 43.09 -13.06
N PRO A 453 -4.44 42.53 -14.04
CA PRO A 453 -4.36 41.11 -14.39
C PRO A 453 -3.65 40.28 -13.31
N ILE A 454 -4.31 39.26 -12.81
CA ILE A 454 -3.76 38.34 -11.79
C ILE A 454 -3.13 37.13 -12.49
N LYS A 455 -1.85 36.91 -12.26
CA LYS A 455 -1.13 35.76 -12.80
C LYS A 455 -1.48 34.49 -12.01
N THR A 456 -1.80 33.40 -12.72
CA THR A 456 -1.92 32.05 -12.20
C THR A 456 -1.19 31.09 -13.13
N GLN A 457 -1.18 29.81 -12.82
CA GLN A 457 -0.65 28.76 -13.72
C GLN A 457 -1.40 28.68 -15.06
N PHE A 458 -2.65 29.14 -15.14
CA PHE A 458 -3.48 29.09 -16.35
C PHE A 458 -3.28 30.30 -17.27
N GLY A 459 -2.72 31.38 -16.78
CA GLY A 459 -2.59 32.65 -17.50
C GLY A 459 -2.88 33.86 -16.62
N TYR A 460 -3.44 34.90 -17.24
CA TYR A 460 -3.81 36.14 -16.54
C TYR A 460 -5.32 36.27 -16.45
N HIS A 461 -5.80 36.55 -15.24
CA HIS A 461 -7.22 36.76 -14.95
C HIS A 461 -7.52 38.23 -14.73
N ILE A 462 -8.57 38.73 -15.37
CA ILE A 462 -9.26 39.98 -15.03
C ILE A 462 -10.53 39.54 -14.29
N ILE A 463 -10.74 40.00 -13.06
CA ILE A 463 -11.80 39.50 -12.19
C ILE A 463 -12.73 40.64 -11.83
N TYR A 464 -14.02 40.45 -12.08
CA TYR A 464 -15.06 41.35 -11.61
C TYR A 464 -15.71 40.78 -10.36
N ILE A 465 -15.57 41.47 -9.23
CA ILE A 465 -16.13 41.10 -7.95
C ILE A 465 -17.52 41.75 -7.83
N GLN A 466 -18.56 40.99 -8.18
CA GLN A 466 -19.92 41.50 -8.19
C GLN A 466 -20.47 41.72 -6.76
N SER A 467 -20.28 40.72 -5.88
CA SER A 467 -20.63 40.81 -4.47
C SER A 467 -19.78 39.86 -3.63
N LYS A 468 -19.73 40.14 -2.33
CA LYS A 468 -19.10 39.27 -1.31
C LYS A 468 -20.12 38.92 -0.24
N ASP A 469 -20.05 37.72 0.29
CA ASP A 469 -20.85 37.33 1.43
C ASP A 469 -20.30 37.98 2.71
N PRO A 470 -21.10 38.79 3.43
CA PRO A 470 -20.63 39.49 4.64
C PRO A 470 -20.37 38.54 5.82
N LYS A 471 -20.85 37.29 5.75
CA LYS A 471 -20.72 36.29 6.81
C LYS A 471 -19.65 35.21 6.50
N ASN A 472 -19.25 35.12 5.24
CA ASN A 472 -18.28 34.09 4.81
C ASN A 472 -17.32 34.66 3.75
N GLU A 473 -16.10 34.98 4.17
CA GLU A 473 -15.05 35.55 3.30
C GLU A 473 -14.64 34.64 2.13
N ASN A 474 -15.00 33.38 2.17
CA ASN A 474 -14.71 32.41 1.11
C ASN A 474 -15.84 32.32 0.09
N VAL A 475 -16.89 33.13 0.20
CA VAL A 475 -18.02 33.12 -0.73
C VAL A 475 -18.16 34.47 -1.41
N ALA A 476 -18.18 34.48 -2.73
CA ALA A 476 -18.36 35.69 -3.53
C ALA A 476 -19.07 35.37 -4.85
N LYS A 477 -19.77 36.35 -5.41
CA LYS A 477 -20.24 36.35 -6.79
C LYS A 477 -19.19 37.02 -7.64
N VAL A 478 -18.58 36.28 -8.56
CA VAL A 478 -17.50 36.78 -9.40
C VAL A 478 -17.65 36.33 -10.85
N SER A 479 -17.15 37.18 -11.72
CA SER A 479 -16.93 36.84 -13.15
C SER A 479 -15.47 37.07 -13.48
N HIS A 480 -14.92 36.30 -14.44
CA HIS A 480 -13.54 36.47 -14.86
C HIS A 480 -13.35 36.39 -16.37
N ILE A 481 -12.27 37.00 -16.85
CA ILE A 481 -11.72 36.85 -18.18
C ILE A 481 -10.36 36.20 -18.03
N LEU A 482 -10.18 35.03 -18.62
CA LEU A 482 -8.89 34.32 -18.62
C LEU A 482 -8.19 34.52 -19.94
N ILE A 483 -6.98 35.07 -19.92
CA ILE A 483 -6.08 35.18 -21.05
C ILE A 483 -4.95 34.16 -20.88
N THR A 484 -4.99 33.08 -21.64
CA THR A 484 -3.96 32.05 -21.62
C THR A 484 -2.79 32.44 -22.52
N PRO A 485 -1.54 32.19 -22.10
CA PRO A 485 -0.40 32.42 -22.99
C PRO A 485 -0.45 31.44 -24.17
N THR A 486 -0.15 31.93 -25.36
CA THR A 486 0.05 31.11 -26.57
C THR A 486 1.51 30.65 -26.58
N ILE A 487 1.73 29.34 -26.68
CA ILE A 487 3.07 28.78 -26.72
C ILE A 487 3.75 29.21 -28.03
N SER A 488 4.78 30.03 -27.92
CA SER A 488 5.54 30.51 -29.06
C SER A 488 6.45 29.43 -29.65
N GLU A 489 6.83 29.61 -30.91
CA GLU A 489 7.81 28.73 -31.53
C GLU A 489 9.15 28.72 -30.77
N ALA A 490 9.56 29.86 -30.20
CA ALA A 490 10.75 29.95 -29.36
C ALA A 490 10.65 29.05 -28.10
N SER A 491 9.48 28.95 -27.48
CA SER A 491 9.25 28.06 -26.34
C SER A 491 9.26 26.59 -26.76
N LYS A 492 8.70 26.25 -27.91
CA LYS A 492 8.78 24.89 -28.46
C LYS A 492 10.23 24.50 -28.79
N GLN A 493 11.01 25.39 -29.41
CA GLN A 493 12.41 25.13 -29.75
C GLN A 493 13.29 24.86 -28.53
N LYS A 494 12.99 25.43 -27.37
CA LYS A 494 13.68 25.10 -26.13
C LYS A 494 13.47 23.63 -25.72
N VAL A 495 12.25 23.14 -25.84
CA VAL A 495 11.91 21.73 -25.56
C VAL A 495 12.59 20.80 -26.55
N ILE A 496 12.48 21.11 -27.84
CA ILE A 496 13.11 20.34 -28.93
C ILE A 496 14.62 20.22 -28.67
N LYS A 497 15.27 21.36 -28.42
CA LYS A 497 16.71 21.39 -28.13
C LYS A 497 17.08 20.57 -26.91
N LYS A 498 16.34 20.66 -25.81
CA LYS A 498 16.58 19.87 -24.57
C LYS A 498 16.65 18.37 -24.87
N ILE A 499 15.73 17.85 -25.68
CA ILE A 499 15.67 16.42 -26.04
C ILE A 499 16.73 16.05 -27.06
N GLN A 500 17.02 16.94 -28.03
CA GLN A 500 18.09 16.71 -29.03
C GLN A 500 19.48 16.71 -28.36
N ASP A 501 19.72 17.58 -27.41
CA ASP A 501 20.97 17.59 -26.63
C ASP A 501 21.12 16.25 -25.85
N LEU A 502 20.07 15.74 -25.23
CA LEU A 502 20.07 14.40 -24.58
C LEU A 502 20.37 13.29 -25.59
N LYS A 503 19.72 13.31 -26.77
CA LYS A 503 20.00 12.32 -27.82
C LYS A 503 21.48 12.33 -28.18
N ALA A 504 22.08 13.50 -28.38
CA ALA A 504 23.50 13.66 -28.71
C ALA A 504 24.41 13.12 -27.58
N GLU A 505 24.06 13.35 -26.28
CA GLU A 505 24.77 12.80 -25.14
C GLU A 505 24.73 11.26 -25.11
N ILE A 506 23.58 10.65 -25.42
CA ILE A 506 23.42 9.19 -25.49
C ILE A 506 24.21 8.62 -26.67
N GLN A 507 24.10 9.23 -27.85
CA GLN A 507 24.83 8.79 -29.07
C GLN A 507 26.34 8.86 -28.89
N SER A 508 26.84 9.88 -28.17
CA SER A 508 28.26 10.02 -27.86
C SER A 508 28.72 9.17 -26.67
N LYS A 509 27.83 8.36 -26.08
CA LYS A 509 28.06 7.52 -24.89
C LYS A 509 28.49 8.30 -23.64
N LYS A 510 28.25 9.61 -23.59
CA LYS A 510 28.45 10.43 -22.37
C LYS A 510 27.44 10.08 -21.30
N VAL A 511 26.25 9.65 -21.72
CA VAL A 511 25.14 9.29 -20.83
C VAL A 511 24.55 7.96 -21.30
N THR A 512 24.15 7.11 -20.38
CA THR A 512 23.44 5.85 -20.67
C THR A 512 21.96 5.98 -20.35
N TRP A 513 21.13 5.12 -20.91
CA TRP A 513 19.70 5.06 -20.59
C TRP A 513 19.45 4.83 -19.10
N SER A 514 20.25 3.98 -18.45
CA SER A 514 20.17 3.77 -17.01
C SER A 514 20.47 5.04 -16.20
N THR A 515 21.36 5.90 -16.71
CA THR A 515 21.65 7.20 -16.10
C THR A 515 20.47 8.15 -16.23
N VAL A 516 19.85 8.20 -17.41
CA VAL A 516 18.64 9.03 -17.65
C VAL A 516 17.49 8.58 -16.77
N GLU A 517 17.29 7.27 -16.61
CA GLU A 517 16.22 6.68 -15.79
C GLU A 517 16.36 7.03 -14.31
N LYS A 518 17.60 7.02 -13.77
CA LYS A 518 17.88 7.11 -12.33
C LYS A 518 18.19 8.51 -11.81
N GLN A 519 18.58 9.46 -12.67
CA GLN A 519 19.02 10.78 -12.21
C GLN A 519 17.94 11.85 -12.38
N ASP A 520 17.68 12.59 -11.30
CA ASP A 520 16.68 13.66 -11.24
C ASP A 520 16.97 14.84 -12.18
N LYS A 521 18.24 15.04 -12.56
CA LYS A 521 18.60 16.09 -13.52
C LYS A 521 17.97 15.88 -14.91
N TYR A 522 17.61 14.63 -15.23
CA TYR A 522 16.88 14.27 -16.46
C TYR A 522 15.37 14.19 -16.19
N ASN A 523 14.84 15.26 -15.62
CA ASN A 523 13.41 15.38 -15.38
C ASN A 523 12.68 15.76 -16.68
N PHE A 524 11.95 14.79 -17.26
CA PHE A 524 11.10 14.94 -18.42
C PHE A 524 9.65 14.59 -18.05
N SER A 525 8.69 15.19 -18.72
CA SER A 525 7.26 14.91 -18.47
C SER A 525 6.87 13.48 -18.84
N VAL A 526 7.55 12.87 -19.81
CA VAL A 526 7.47 11.46 -20.16
C VAL A 526 8.85 10.83 -20.06
N LYS A 527 8.99 9.80 -19.21
CA LYS A 527 10.24 9.06 -19.02
C LYS A 527 9.90 7.60 -18.77
N GLU A 528 9.68 6.85 -19.85
CA GLU A 528 9.16 5.49 -19.80
C GLU A 528 10.12 4.49 -20.43
N ARG A 529 10.26 3.32 -19.79
CA ARG A 529 10.97 2.17 -20.32
C ARG A 529 9.98 1.07 -20.68
N PHE A 530 10.16 0.46 -21.85
CA PHE A 530 9.43 -0.75 -22.23
C PHE A 530 10.39 -1.90 -22.50
N LYS A 531 10.07 -3.09 -21.97
CA LYS A 531 10.91 -4.29 -22.10
C LYS A 531 10.37 -5.29 -23.13
N LYS A 532 9.06 -5.29 -23.34
CA LYS A 532 8.34 -6.21 -24.26
C LYS A 532 7.14 -5.50 -24.88
N LEU A 533 7.38 -4.48 -25.68
CA LEU A 533 6.33 -3.80 -26.43
C LEU A 533 5.96 -4.64 -27.65
N VAL A 534 4.68 -4.99 -27.81
CA VAL A 534 4.13 -5.65 -29.00
C VAL A 534 3.31 -4.68 -29.82
N LYS A 535 3.08 -4.99 -31.12
CA LYS A 535 2.43 -4.07 -32.07
C LYS A 535 1.00 -3.65 -31.68
N THR A 536 0.35 -4.42 -30.81
CA THR A 536 -1.02 -4.14 -30.34
C THR A 536 -1.09 -3.31 -29.06
N ASP A 537 0.04 -3.05 -28.44
CA ASP A 537 0.10 -2.29 -27.19
C ASP A 537 -0.07 -0.78 -27.42
N ALA A 538 -0.39 -0.07 -26.35
CA ALA A 538 -0.21 1.37 -26.30
C ALA A 538 1.28 1.69 -26.11
N ILE A 539 1.78 2.69 -26.82
CA ILE A 539 3.15 3.19 -26.64
C ILE A 539 3.20 3.93 -25.29
N PRO A 540 4.07 3.53 -24.36
CA PRO A 540 4.17 4.18 -23.05
C PRO A 540 4.33 5.69 -23.17
N GLY A 541 3.55 6.45 -22.41
CA GLY A 541 3.56 7.91 -22.41
C GLY A 541 3.00 8.60 -23.66
N ILE A 542 2.57 7.84 -24.69
CA ILE A 542 2.03 8.39 -25.95
C ILE A 542 0.63 7.87 -26.26
N GLY A 543 0.35 6.60 -25.93
CA GLY A 543 -0.93 5.97 -26.22
C GLY A 543 -0.93 5.11 -27.50
N ILE A 544 -2.14 4.80 -28.00
CA ILE A 544 -2.33 3.94 -29.18
C ILE A 544 -2.07 4.75 -30.45
N ASN A 545 -1.05 4.36 -31.21
CA ASN A 545 -0.74 4.92 -32.51
C ASN A 545 -0.08 3.86 -33.40
N LYS A 546 -0.85 3.31 -34.33
CA LYS A 546 -0.43 2.18 -35.18
C LYS A 546 0.73 2.55 -36.10
N GLU A 547 0.69 3.73 -36.73
CA GLU A 547 1.72 4.17 -37.65
C GLU A 547 3.06 4.39 -36.94
N LEU A 548 3.01 5.06 -35.77
CA LEU A 548 4.18 5.26 -34.93
C LEU A 548 4.73 3.92 -34.41
N MET A 549 3.87 2.98 -34.03
CA MET A 549 4.26 1.64 -33.62
C MET A 549 5.01 0.90 -34.73
N ASP A 550 4.52 0.96 -35.98
CA ASP A 550 5.19 0.32 -37.10
C ASP A 550 6.56 0.96 -37.37
N GLN A 551 6.70 2.28 -37.21
CA GLN A 551 7.99 2.97 -37.31
C GLN A 551 8.96 2.53 -36.20
N ILE A 552 8.50 2.41 -34.98
CA ILE A 552 9.32 1.95 -33.83
C ILE A 552 9.82 0.52 -34.07
N PHE A 553 8.95 -0.37 -34.55
CA PHE A 553 9.33 -1.75 -34.87
C PHE A 553 10.36 -1.83 -35.98
N ALA A 554 10.31 -0.91 -36.95
CA ALA A 554 11.26 -0.83 -38.06
C ALA A 554 12.64 -0.27 -37.65
N LEU A 555 12.77 0.36 -36.51
CA LEU A 555 14.06 0.85 -36.00
C LEU A 555 15.06 -0.29 -35.88
N LYS A 556 16.33 -0.02 -36.18
CA LYS A 556 17.44 -0.89 -35.76
C LYS A 556 17.63 -0.78 -34.24
N VAL A 557 18.25 -1.79 -33.64
CA VAL A 557 18.72 -1.72 -32.25
C VAL A 557 19.64 -0.50 -32.10
N ASP A 558 19.53 0.24 -31.01
CA ASP A 558 20.16 1.53 -30.76
C ASP A 558 19.72 2.67 -31.74
N GLY A 559 18.64 2.43 -32.47
CA GLY A 559 18.02 3.44 -33.34
C GLY A 559 17.11 4.39 -32.57
N PHE A 560 16.96 5.60 -33.10
CA PHE A 560 16.12 6.65 -32.52
C PHE A 560 15.04 7.09 -33.52
N LEU A 561 13.87 7.41 -32.96
CA LEU A 561 12.78 8.07 -33.70
C LEU A 561 12.39 9.33 -32.93
N GLU A 562 12.35 10.46 -33.61
CA GLU A 562 11.90 11.73 -33.06
C GLU A 562 10.47 11.99 -33.52
N ARG A 563 9.62 12.42 -32.61
CA ARG A 563 8.25 12.82 -32.92
C ARG A 563 8.00 14.23 -32.41
N ASN A 564 7.51 15.06 -33.28
CA ASN A 564 7.05 16.41 -33.01
C ASN A 564 5.55 16.47 -33.32
N ASP A 565 4.73 16.76 -32.32
CA ASP A 565 3.29 16.95 -32.51
C ASP A 565 2.78 18.23 -31.82
N ALA A 566 1.48 18.42 -31.80
CA ALA A 566 0.88 19.63 -31.21
C ALA A 566 1.12 19.78 -29.73
N THR A 567 1.36 18.68 -29.00
CA THR A 567 1.43 18.62 -27.53
C THR A 567 2.86 18.63 -27.00
N GLY A 568 3.83 18.11 -27.75
CA GLY A 568 5.19 17.98 -27.27
C GLY A 568 6.18 17.42 -28.27
N TYR A 569 7.39 17.17 -27.78
CA TYR A 569 8.46 16.55 -28.54
C TYR A 569 8.97 15.30 -27.81
N TYR A 570 9.10 14.21 -28.57
CA TYR A 570 9.39 12.89 -28.03
C TYR A 570 10.59 12.26 -28.76
N LEU A 571 11.43 11.59 -27.98
CA LEU A 571 12.52 10.73 -28.44
C LEU A 571 12.18 9.29 -28.06
N ILE A 572 12.07 8.43 -29.05
CA ILE A 572 11.79 7.01 -28.86
C ILE A 572 13.03 6.25 -29.31
N ALA A 573 13.50 5.35 -28.48
CA ALA A 573 14.67 4.53 -28.79
C ALA A 573 14.33 3.04 -28.67
N LYS A 574 14.86 2.25 -29.59
CA LYS A 574 14.85 0.78 -29.54
C LYS A 574 16.20 0.29 -29.02
N THR A 575 16.19 -0.55 -27.96
CA THR A 575 17.41 -1.10 -27.32
C THR A 575 17.44 -2.62 -27.36
#